data_e98b7f880eb73dec45536fd6f4e278aa
#
_entry.id   e98b7f880eb73dec45536fd6f4e278aa
#
_cell.length_a   1.000
_cell.length_b   1.000
_cell.length_c   1.000
_cell.angle_alpha   90.00
_cell.angle_beta   90.00
_cell.angle_gamma   90.00
#
_symmetry.space_group_name_H-M   'P 1'
#
loop_
_entity.id
_entity.type
_entity.pdbx_description
1 polymer ?
#
loop_
_entity_poly.entity_id
_entity_poly.type
_entity_poly.pdbx_seq_one_letter_code
_entity_poly.pdbx_strand_id
1 'polypeptide(L)'
;PWQCAEARAMGADAILIIVAALDDSAMVEIEAAAWAEGLDVLVEVHDEAELDRALTCLQSRLIGVNNRNLKTFEVDLGTTQRLSALVPDDVLLVCESGISTHADCTAVAESGVRAFLVGESLMRQDDVEAATRRLLTGA
;
A
#
# COMPACT_ATOMS: atom_id res chain seq x y z
N PRO A 1 13.27 -8.86 -11.50
CA PRO A 1 14.04 -9.54 -10.41
C PRO A 1 15.31 -8.81 -10.00
N TRP A 2 16.20 -8.35 -10.94
CA TRP A 2 17.48 -7.74 -10.55
C TRP A 2 17.28 -6.44 -9.73
N GLN A 3 16.19 -5.72 -9.91
CA GLN A 3 15.85 -4.55 -9.09
C GLN A 3 15.66 -4.89 -7.60
N CYS A 4 15.30 -6.13 -7.26
CA CYS A 4 15.21 -6.57 -5.86
C CYS A 4 16.62 -6.60 -5.23
N ALA A 5 17.61 -7.16 -5.91
CA ALA A 5 18.99 -7.14 -5.44
C ALA A 5 19.56 -5.71 -5.34
N GLU A 6 19.22 -4.84 -6.29
CA GLU A 6 19.60 -3.41 -6.25
C GLU A 6 18.94 -2.70 -5.05
N ALA A 7 17.64 -2.89 -4.83
CA ALA A 7 16.92 -2.32 -3.69
C ALA A 7 17.53 -2.78 -2.36
N ARG A 8 17.85 -4.07 -2.25
CA ARG A 8 18.52 -4.62 -1.07
C ARG A 8 19.91 -4.00 -0.85
N ALA A 9 20.69 -3.86 -1.92
CA ALA A 9 22.01 -3.22 -1.86
C ALA A 9 21.93 -1.73 -1.45
N MET A 10 20.84 -1.05 -1.77
CA MET A 10 20.54 0.32 -1.33
C MET A 10 20.04 0.40 0.12
N GLY A 11 19.79 -0.74 0.78
CA GLY A 11 19.33 -0.81 2.16
C GLY A 11 17.81 -0.85 2.33
N ALA A 12 17.05 -1.18 1.29
CA ALA A 12 15.61 -1.39 1.42
C ALA A 12 15.30 -2.61 2.30
N ASP A 13 14.19 -2.55 3.02
CA ASP A 13 13.61 -3.65 3.79
C ASP A 13 12.41 -4.29 3.08
N ALA A 14 11.79 -3.55 2.16
CA ALA A 14 10.67 -4.01 1.36
C ALA A 14 10.69 -3.44 -0.06
N ILE A 15 9.96 -4.09 -0.95
CA ILE A 15 9.67 -3.59 -2.31
C ILE A 15 8.16 -3.43 -2.52
N LEU A 16 7.79 -2.69 -3.56
CA LEU A 16 6.41 -2.54 -4.02
C LEU A 16 6.18 -3.35 -5.30
N ILE A 17 5.14 -4.19 -5.31
CA ILE A 17 4.59 -4.81 -6.51
C ILE A 17 3.28 -4.09 -6.86
N ILE A 18 3.21 -3.45 -8.02
CA ILE A 18 2.00 -2.78 -8.51
C ILE A 18 1.27 -3.73 -9.45
N VAL A 19 0.14 -4.29 -9.03
CA VAL A 19 -0.62 -5.29 -9.78
C VAL A 19 -1.08 -4.77 -11.14
N ALA A 20 -1.48 -3.50 -11.21
CA ALA A 20 -1.86 -2.84 -12.46
C ALA A 20 -0.76 -2.81 -13.54
N ALA A 21 0.51 -2.89 -13.13
CA ALA A 21 1.66 -2.73 -14.02
C ALA A 21 2.26 -4.06 -14.51
N LEU A 22 1.82 -5.20 -13.97
CA LEU A 22 2.47 -6.49 -14.17
C LEU A 22 1.46 -7.59 -14.55
N ASP A 23 1.92 -8.58 -15.29
CA ASP A 23 1.20 -9.84 -15.44
C ASP A 23 1.48 -10.78 -14.24
N ASP A 24 0.68 -11.85 -14.11
CA ASP A 24 0.73 -12.74 -12.97
C ASP A 24 2.08 -13.46 -12.85
N SER A 25 2.68 -13.85 -13.97
CA SER A 25 3.99 -14.52 -14.00
C SER A 25 5.10 -13.60 -13.48
N ALA A 26 5.10 -12.34 -13.93
CA ALA A 26 6.08 -11.34 -13.48
C ALA A 26 5.94 -11.02 -11.99
N MET A 27 4.70 -10.93 -11.48
CA MET A 27 4.46 -10.70 -10.06
C MET A 27 5.05 -11.83 -9.20
N VAL A 28 4.78 -13.08 -9.55
CA VAL A 28 5.30 -14.27 -8.84
C VAL A 28 6.83 -14.31 -8.88
N GLU A 29 7.44 -14.02 -10.05
CA GLU A 29 8.89 -13.99 -10.20
C GLU A 29 9.54 -12.89 -9.34
N ILE A 30 8.94 -11.71 -9.29
CA ILE A 30 9.45 -10.58 -8.50
C ILE A 30 9.30 -10.86 -7.00
N GLU A 31 8.16 -11.41 -6.55
CA GLU A 31 7.95 -11.79 -5.15
C GLU A 31 9.01 -12.82 -4.70
N ALA A 32 9.23 -13.86 -5.48
CA ALA A 32 10.25 -14.87 -5.18
C ALA A 32 11.66 -14.27 -5.12
N ALA A 33 11.99 -13.36 -6.05
CA ALA A 33 13.27 -12.66 -6.05
C ALA A 33 13.44 -11.74 -4.84
N ALA A 34 12.40 -11.04 -4.42
CA ALA A 34 12.43 -10.19 -3.23
C ALA A 34 12.70 -11.00 -1.96
N TRP A 35 12.01 -12.12 -1.79
CA TRP A 35 12.22 -12.99 -0.63
C TRP A 35 13.60 -13.65 -0.62
N ALA A 36 14.16 -14.00 -1.78
CA ALA A 36 15.52 -14.50 -1.88
C ALA A 36 16.57 -13.47 -1.39
N GLU A 37 16.27 -12.19 -1.53
CA GLU A 37 17.10 -11.08 -1.02
C GLU A 37 16.73 -10.67 0.44
N GLY A 38 15.76 -11.33 1.07
CA GLY A 38 15.29 -11.02 2.42
C GLY A 38 14.51 -9.72 2.51
N LEU A 39 13.79 -9.34 1.44
CA LEU A 39 12.90 -8.19 1.39
C LEU A 39 11.46 -8.61 1.64
N ASP A 40 10.70 -7.79 2.36
CA ASP A 40 9.24 -7.88 2.38
C ASP A 40 8.64 -7.35 1.07
N VAL A 41 7.37 -7.71 0.82
CA VAL A 41 6.66 -7.30 -0.40
C VAL A 41 5.35 -6.63 -0.04
N LEU A 42 5.22 -5.34 -0.34
CA LEU A 42 3.95 -4.62 -0.35
C LEU A 42 3.32 -4.77 -1.73
N VAL A 43 2.08 -5.28 -1.79
CA VAL A 43 1.35 -5.51 -3.05
C VAL A 43 0.27 -4.45 -3.20
N GLU A 44 0.45 -3.54 -4.15
CA GLU A 44 -0.48 -2.44 -4.41
C GLU A 44 -1.60 -2.86 -5.36
N VAL A 45 -2.84 -2.60 -4.94
CA VAL A 45 -4.07 -2.85 -5.71
C VAL A 45 -4.97 -1.60 -5.74
N HIS A 46 -5.78 -1.46 -6.80
CA HIS A 46 -6.68 -0.33 -7.01
C HIS A 46 -8.16 -0.72 -7.05
N ASP A 47 -8.47 -1.98 -7.28
CA ASP A 47 -9.83 -2.49 -7.39
C ASP A 47 -9.94 -3.96 -6.97
N GLU A 48 -11.18 -4.49 -7.02
CA GLU A 48 -11.48 -5.87 -6.63
C GLU A 48 -10.81 -6.91 -7.54
N ALA A 49 -10.69 -6.63 -8.84
CA ALA A 49 -10.07 -7.55 -9.78
C ALA A 49 -8.55 -7.68 -9.55
N GLU A 50 -7.89 -6.57 -9.24
CA GLU A 50 -6.48 -6.57 -8.86
C GLU A 50 -6.26 -7.24 -7.49
N LEU A 51 -7.15 -7.03 -6.52
CA LEU A 51 -7.10 -7.71 -5.23
C LEU A 51 -7.24 -9.23 -5.39
N ASP A 52 -8.20 -9.69 -6.20
CA ASP A 52 -8.39 -11.12 -6.48
C ASP A 52 -7.14 -11.76 -7.13
N ARG A 53 -6.54 -11.07 -8.11
CA ARG A 53 -5.27 -11.48 -8.73
C ARG A 53 -4.15 -11.57 -7.70
N ALA A 54 -3.99 -10.56 -6.86
CA ALA A 54 -2.96 -10.54 -5.82
C ALA A 54 -3.12 -11.72 -4.84
N LEU A 55 -4.32 -11.93 -4.32
CA LEU A 55 -4.62 -13.00 -3.36
C LEU A 55 -4.49 -14.40 -3.97
N THR A 56 -4.72 -14.54 -5.29
CA THR A 56 -4.62 -15.83 -6.01
C THR A 56 -3.17 -16.16 -6.36
N CYS A 57 -2.39 -15.17 -6.81
CA CYS A 57 -1.06 -15.40 -7.39
C CYS A 57 0.07 -15.27 -6.38
N LEU A 58 -0.08 -14.41 -5.37
CA LEU A 58 0.98 -14.04 -4.44
C LEU A 58 0.78 -14.62 -3.04
N GLN A 59 1.86 -14.80 -2.32
CA GLN A 59 1.85 -15.29 -0.95
C GLN A 59 1.98 -14.16 0.09
N SER A 60 2.42 -12.96 -0.33
CA SER A 60 2.47 -11.80 0.56
C SER A 60 1.10 -11.51 1.15
N ARG A 61 1.09 -11.19 2.43
CA ARG A 61 -0.10 -10.78 3.19
C ARG A 61 -0.06 -9.30 3.57
N LEU A 62 0.81 -8.52 2.92
CA LEU A 62 0.89 -7.08 3.06
C LEU A 62 0.33 -6.45 1.78
N ILE A 63 -0.92 -5.97 1.84
CA ILE A 63 -1.65 -5.43 0.69
C ILE A 63 -1.84 -3.93 0.87
N GLY A 64 -1.40 -3.15 -0.11
CA GLY A 64 -1.65 -1.72 -0.18
C GLY A 64 -2.86 -1.43 -1.07
N VAL A 65 -3.82 -0.68 -0.56
CA VAL A 65 -4.94 -0.18 -1.37
C VAL A 65 -4.65 1.26 -1.76
N ASN A 66 -4.36 1.48 -3.03
CA ASN A 66 -4.13 2.82 -3.56
C ASN A 66 -5.46 3.46 -3.94
N ASN A 67 -5.89 4.45 -3.16
CA ASN A 67 -7.13 5.19 -3.37
C ASN A 67 -7.07 6.15 -4.57
N ARG A 68 -5.90 6.33 -5.17
CA ARG A 68 -5.73 7.17 -6.36
C ARG A 68 -5.92 6.35 -7.62
N ASN A 69 -6.90 6.72 -8.43
CA ASN A 69 -7.05 6.17 -9.77
C ASN A 69 -5.88 6.64 -10.65
N LEU A 70 -5.07 5.72 -11.16
CA LEU A 70 -3.87 6.07 -11.94
C LEU A 70 -4.17 6.66 -13.32
N LYS A 71 -5.44 6.60 -13.80
CA LYS A 71 -5.87 7.15 -15.09
C LYS A 71 -6.47 8.55 -14.96
N THR A 72 -7.29 8.78 -13.92
CA THR A 72 -8.00 10.05 -13.70
C THR A 72 -7.33 10.93 -12.64
N PHE A 73 -6.45 10.35 -11.82
CA PHE A 73 -5.85 10.94 -10.62
C PHE A 73 -6.85 11.33 -9.52
N GLU A 74 -8.10 10.95 -9.67
CA GLU A 74 -9.10 11.11 -8.61
C GLU A 74 -8.78 10.20 -7.42
N VAL A 75 -9.08 10.67 -6.21
CA VAL A 75 -8.81 9.98 -4.95
C VAL A 75 -10.13 9.71 -4.24
N ASP A 76 -10.38 8.45 -3.89
CA ASP A 76 -11.57 7.99 -3.17
C ASP A 76 -11.21 7.03 -2.04
N LEU A 77 -11.24 7.48 -0.79
CA LEU A 77 -11.00 6.65 0.41
C LEU A 77 -12.01 5.50 0.55
N GLY A 78 -13.18 5.61 -0.07
CA GLY A 78 -14.16 4.53 -0.17
C GLY A 78 -13.62 3.27 -0.84
N THR A 79 -12.56 3.38 -1.67
CA THR A 79 -11.90 2.22 -2.26
C THR A 79 -11.31 1.31 -1.19
N THR A 80 -10.52 1.87 -0.25
CA THR A 80 -9.99 1.09 0.88
C THR A 80 -11.10 0.48 1.72
N GLN A 81 -12.17 1.21 2.01
CA GLN A 81 -13.30 0.71 2.79
C GLN A 81 -14.03 -0.45 2.10
N ARG A 82 -14.22 -0.38 0.78
CA ARG A 82 -14.82 -1.49 0.00
C ARG A 82 -13.92 -2.72 -0.01
N LEU A 83 -12.64 -2.54 -0.31
CA LEU A 83 -11.72 -3.67 -0.44
C LEU A 83 -11.40 -4.33 0.92
N SER A 84 -11.42 -3.59 2.02
CA SER A 84 -11.19 -4.14 3.35
C SER A 84 -12.17 -5.24 3.75
N ALA A 85 -13.40 -5.21 3.23
CA ALA A 85 -14.41 -6.24 3.47
C ALA A 85 -14.16 -7.54 2.68
N LEU A 86 -13.23 -7.54 1.74
CA LEU A 86 -12.96 -8.66 0.84
C LEU A 86 -11.65 -9.40 1.16
N VAL A 87 -10.82 -8.84 2.04
CA VAL A 87 -9.55 -9.46 2.40
C VAL A 87 -9.70 -10.49 3.52
N PRO A 88 -8.91 -11.57 3.51
CA PRO A 88 -8.81 -12.50 4.63
C PRO A 88 -8.26 -11.85 5.89
N ASP A 89 -8.58 -12.44 7.05
CA ASP A 89 -8.17 -11.93 8.37
C ASP A 89 -6.63 -11.90 8.59
N ASP A 90 -5.89 -12.70 7.84
CA ASP A 90 -4.43 -12.77 7.89
C ASP A 90 -3.72 -11.72 7.01
N VAL A 91 -4.49 -10.87 6.31
CA VAL A 91 -3.94 -9.80 5.48
C VAL A 91 -3.82 -8.50 6.29
N LEU A 92 -2.63 -7.91 6.27
CA LEU A 92 -2.42 -6.55 6.75
C LEU A 92 -2.66 -5.56 5.60
N LEU A 93 -3.72 -4.75 5.74
CA LEU A 93 -4.02 -3.68 4.78
C LEU A 93 -3.30 -2.38 5.12
N VAL A 94 -2.71 -1.77 4.09
CA VAL A 94 -2.15 -0.43 4.09
C VAL A 94 -3.03 0.47 3.24
N CYS A 95 -3.55 1.55 3.80
CA CYS A 95 -4.27 2.57 3.04
C CYS A 95 -3.25 3.54 2.41
N GLU A 96 -3.31 3.67 1.09
CA GLU A 96 -2.41 4.52 0.32
C GLU A 96 -3.18 5.62 -0.40
N SER A 97 -2.60 6.79 -0.48
CA SER A 97 -3.17 8.00 -1.07
C SER A 97 -4.46 8.49 -0.39
N GLY A 98 -4.66 9.80 -0.39
CA GLY A 98 -5.88 10.45 0.08
C GLY A 98 -5.93 10.78 1.56
N ILE A 99 -5.02 10.27 2.37
CA ILE A 99 -4.91 10.62 3.79
C ILE A 99 -4.25 11.99 3.94
N SER A 100 -4.96 12.93 4.56
CA SER A 100 -4.49 14.29 4.81
C SER A 100 -4.73 14.75 6.24
N THR A 101 -5.72 14.19 6.92
CA THR A 101 -6.13 14.57 8.27
C THR A 101 -6.24 13.36 9.19
N HIS A 102 -6.21 13.60 10.50
CA HIS A 102 -6.49 12.56 11.50
C HIS A 102 -7.90 11.96 11.34
N ALA A 103 -8.86 12.77 10.91
CA ALA A 103 -10.23 12.31 10.66
C ALA A 103 -10.27 11.28 9.52
N ASP A 104 -9.44 11.46 8.46
CA ASP A 104 -9.33 10.48 7.38
C ASP A 104 -8.78 9.13 7.91
N CYS A 105 -7.73 9.19 8.74
CA CYS A 105 -7.18 8.00 9.38
C CYS A 105 -8.24 7.28 10.23
N THR A 106 -9.00 8.04 11.01
CA THR A 106 -10.06 7.50 11.90
C THR A 106 -11.17 6.84 11.07
N ALA A 107 -11.64 7.51 10.02
CA ALA A 107 -12.71 6.99 9.15
C ALA A 107 -12.29 5.68 8.44
N VAL A 108 -11.05 5.61 7.96
CA VAL A 108 -10.52 4.39 7.33
C VAL A 108 -10.30 3.29 8.38
N ALA A 109 -9.87 3.66 9.59
CA ALA A 109 -9.65 2.69 10.68
C ALA A 109 -10.94 2.00 11.15
N GLU A 110 -12.12 2.60 10.95
CA GLU A 110 -13.42 1.96 11.20
C GLU A 110 -13.63 0.70 10.34
N SER A 111 -12.98 0.62 9.17
CA SER A 111 -12.99 -0.56 8.30
C SER A 111 -11.95 -1.63 8.69
N GLY A 112 -11.29 -1.49 9.85
CA GLY A 112 -10.27 -2.44 10.34
C GLY A 112 -8.85 -2.15 9.87
N VAL A 113 -8.64 -1.17 9.00
CA VAL A 113 -7.31 -0.79 8.51
C VAL A 113 -6.50 -0.08 9.60
N ARG A 114 -5.23 -0.46 9.77
CA ARG A 114 -4.36 0.03 10.85
C ARG A 114 -3.04 0.63 10.37
N ALA A 115 -2.74 0.51 9.08
CA ALA A 115 -1.52 1.01 8.49
C ALA A 115 -1.83 2.01 7.38
N PHE A 116 -1.04 3.08 7.29
CA PHE A 116 -1.22 4.17 6.34
C PHE A 116 0.10 4.53 5.70
N LEU A 117 0.13 4.66 4.39
CA LEU A 117 1.27 5.18 3.65
C LEU A 117 0.94 6.62 3.22
N VAL A 118 1.63 7.58 3.83
CA VAL A 118 1.34 9.02 3.65
C VAL A 118 2.63 9.75 3.27
N GLY A 119 2.68 10.27 2.06
CA GLY A 119 3.84 11.01 1.56
C GLY A 119 3.48 12.46 1.20
N GLU A 120 2.73 12.64 0.13
CA GLU A 120 2.48 13.94 -0.49
C GLU A 120 1.96 15.01 0.49
N SER A 121 0.95 14.68 1.30
CA SER A 121 0.34 15.64 2.23
C SER A 121 1.28 16.08 3.33
N LEU A 122 2.19 15.23 3.77
CA LEU A 122 3.22 15.56 4.77
C LEU A 122 4.39 16.33 4.16
N MET A 123 4.87 15.90 3.00
CA MET A 123 6.02 16.53 2.33
C MET A 123 5.73 17.94 1.80
N ARG A 124 4.46 18.32 1.69
CA ARG A 124 4.03 19.68 1.33
C ARG A 124 4.00 20.66 2.51
N GLN A 125 4.26 20.18 3.74
CA GLN A 125 4.22 21.02 4.93
C GLN A 125 5.60 21.61 5.24
N ASP A 126 5.62 22.84 5.73
CA ASP A 126 6.87 23.50 6.17
C ASP A 126 7.47 22.80 7.39
N ASP A 127 6.62 22.29 8.30
CA ASP A 127 7.02 21.51 9.47
C ASP A 127 6.40 20.10 9.39
N VAL A 128 7.20 19.17 8.84
CA VAL A 128 6.79 17.77 8.64
C VAL A 128 6.58 17.04 9.97
N GLU A 129 7.37 17.36 11.01
CA GLU A 129 7.23 16.76 12.34
C GLU A 129 5.87 17.13 12.96
N ALA A 130 5.56 18.43 13.00
CA ALA A 130 4.28 18.89 13.53
C ALA A 130 3.09 18.36 12.72
N ALA A 131 3.22 18.30 11.38
CA ALA A 131 2.19 17.74 10.51
C ALA A 131 1.97 16.25 10.78
N THR A 132 3.04 15.47 10.95
CA THR A 132 2.96 14.04 11.28
C THR A 132 2.31 13.86 12.65
N ARG A 133 2.66 14.66 13.64
CA ARG A 133 2.05 14.62 14.97
C ARG A 133 0.54 14.88 14.88
N ARG A 134 0.12 15.93 14.18
CA ARG A 134 -1.30 16.24 13.96
C ARG A 134 -2.04 15.09 13.26
N LEU A 135 -1.42 14.49 12.26
CA LEU A 135 -2.01 13.36 11.55
C LEU A 135 -2.24 12.16 12.49
N LEU A 136 -1.30 11.88 13.38
CA LEU A 136 -1.39 10.74 14.29
C LEU A 136 -2.32 10.98 15.48
N THR A 137 -2.38 12.20 16.02
CA THR A 137 -3.05 12.49 17.30
C THR A 137 -4.31 13.35 17.16
N GLY A 138 -4.50 14.01 16.04
CA GLY A 138 -5.60 14.98 15.85
C GLY A 138 -5.38 16.34 16.54
N ALA A 139 -4.19 16.54 17.14
CA ALA A 139 -3.89 17.74 17.94
C ALA A 139 -2.76 18.56 17.31
#